data_225650fe7fe59f8228483e002f51f1f5
#
_entry.id   225650fe7fe59f8228483e002f51f1f5
#
_cell.length_a   1.000
_cell.length_b   1.000
_cell.length_c   1.000
_cell.angle_alpha   90.00
_cell.angle_beta   90.00
_cell.angle_gamma   90.00
#
_symmetry.space_group_name_H-M   'P 1'
#
loop_
_entity.id
_entity.type
_entity.pdbx_description
1 polymer ?
#
loop_
_entity_poly.entity_id
_entity_poly.type
_entity_poly.pdbx_seq_one_letter_code
_entity_poly.pdbx_strand_id
1 'polypeptide(L)'
;VEAINSGRVSTASKTYTLKKGTQNDEAVKAFLQLGMGGSSTQKQALDIVLQTTDSRNTEIKIGSLNKPNIKYNLGDMAEGVVGAAICARFIYKNRDISARQVYGVLRALEKEGPTNYPGKKGKQVEKTFKSANQNPKILDDVRLFVSLAEVNMMALLSRGNENLIREYVNSAVRYANSNNVKKWSQLVYENNRYDKIEVLSDGLGGQRSTKVDVSVKITNDKGKLVPCDILVSLKAGDVKQFGQVSGAEFEKQTQLWGRLFGYDGAIAGLQTKYDKLMFEDKKPDEAVTLVYDSVYRKLKRDLEYKSDAILQTLSEAISYFATLDEDNVVLLQVGGSKAKVYKFDDIYNSLQGREYNAKIVRGKSNLPTILIESDGVPLIQFRVKQEFKSDGSPYVRNYVEKQKLLGELLAETV
;
A
#
# COMPACT_ATOMS: atom_id res chain seq x y z
N VAL A 1 33.23 -7.00 -6.69
CA VAL A 1 31.97 -7.47 -7.27
C VAL A 1 31.21 -8.35 -6.29
N GLU A 2 31.83 -9.40 -5.71
CA GLU A 2 31.16 -10.26 -4.71
C GLU A 2 30.70 -9.50 -3.45
N ALA A 3 31.48 -8.55 -2.94
CA ALA A 3 31.08 -7.73 -1.78
C ALA A 3 29.90 -6.78 -2.10
N ILE A 4 29.80 -6.34 -3.35
CA ILE A 4 28.67 -5.53 -3.84
C ILE A 4 27.43 -6.41 -4.00
N ASN A 5 27.58 -7.63 -4.54
CA ASN A 5 26.50 -8.59 -4.72
C ASN A 5 25.97 -9.16 -3.40
N SER A 6 26.78 -9.18 -2.33
CA SER A 6 26.38 -9.73 -1.03
C SER A 6 25.62 -8.75 -0.14
N GLY A 7 25.43 -7.49 -0.56
CA GLY A 7 24.73 -6.47 0.24
C GLY A 7 25.43 -6.08 1.55
N ARG A 8 26.64 -6.59 1.80
CA ARG A 8 27.44 -6.32 3.01
C ARG A 8 28.33 -5.10 2.81
N VAL A 9 27.73 -3.95 2.54
CA VAL A 9 28.47 -2.68 2.61
C VAL A 9 28.41 -2.19 4.04
N SER A 10 29.53 -2.26 4.75
CA SER A 10 29.64 -1.67 6.08
C SER A 10 29.60 -0.14 5.98
N THR A 11 29.17 0.53 7.05
CA THR A 11 29.07 2.00 7.17
C THR A 11 30.40 2.77 7.07
N ALA A 12 31.53 2.08 6.87
CA ALA A 12 32.82 2.69 6.58
C ALA A 12 33.02 2.81 5.08
N SER A 13 33.55 3.94 4.60
CA SER A 13 33.95 4.10 3.20
C SER A 13 34.96 3.01 2.83
N LYS A 14 34.66 2.20 1.83
CA LYS A 14 35.59 1.20 1.32
C LYS A 14 35.96 1.58 -0.11
N THR A 15 37.23 1.54 -0.38
CA THR A 15 37.80 1.70 -1.70
C THR A 15 37.93 0.32 -2.33
N TYR A 16 37.34 0.13 -3.51
CA TYR A 16 37.48 -1.10 -4.29
C TYR A 16 38.29 -0.79 -5.55
N THR A 17 39.36 -1.53 -5.75
CA THR A 17 40.16 -1.39 -6.97
C THR A 17 39.65 -2.40 -8.03
N LEU A 18 39.15 -1.89 -9.15
CA LEU A 18 38.76 -2.71 -10.29
C LEU A 18 39.96 -2.85 -11.24
N LYS A 19 40.21 -4.05 -11.75
CA LYS A 19 41.19 -4.25 -12.81
C LYS A 19 40.76 -3.51 -14.08
N LYS A 20 41.73 -2.98 -14.83
CA LYS A 20 41.50 -2.30 -16.09
C LYS A 20 40.65 -3.19 -17.03
N GLY A 21 39.56 -2.64 -17.55
CA GLY A 21 38.64 -3.34 -18.43
C GLY A 21 37.33 -3.82 -17.77
N THR A 22 37.28 -3.99 -16.44
CA THR A 22 36.04 -4.42 -15.74
C THR A 22 35.00 -3.32 -15.64
N GLN A 23 35.33 -2.06 -15.90
CA GLN A 23 34.41 -0.94 -16.00
C GLN A 23 33.38 -1.08 -17.15
N ASN A 24 33.67 -1.94 -18.11
CA ASN A 24 32.77 -2.31 -19.20
C ASN A 24 32.02 -3.62 -18.94
N ASP A 25 32.22 -4.23 -17.78
CA ASP A 25 31.52 -5.42 -17.38
C ASP A 25 30.01 -5.14 -17.27
N GLU A 26 29.20 -5.99 -17.86
CA GLU A 26 27.74 -5.85 -17.85
C GLU A 26 27.19 -5.86 -16.41
N ALA A 27 27.82 -6.58 -15.49
CA ALA A 27 27.43 -6.60 -14.09
C ALA A 27 27.67 -5.22 -13.40
N VAL A 28 28.78 -4.53 -13.75
CA VAL A 28 29.05 -3.17 -13.25
C VAL A 28 28.08 -2.17 -13.92
N LYS A 29 27.83 -2.31 -15.21
CA LYS A 29 26.84 -1.48 -15.93
C LYS A 29 25.42 -1.69 -15.37
N ALA A 30 25.03 -2.94 -15.14
CA ALA A 30 23.73 -3.26 -14.55
C ALA A 30 23.60 -2.71 -13.12
N PHE A 31 24.67 -2.79 -12.31
CA PHE A 31 24.71 -2.19 -10.97
C PHE A 31 24.57 -0.67 -11.02
N LEU A 32 25.30 -0.01 -11.92
CA LEU A 32 25.20 1.44 -12.12
C LEU A 32 23.82 1.84 -12.66
N GLN A 33 23.23 1.05 -13.56
CA GLN A 33 21.89 1.29 -14.08
C GLN A 33 20.79 1.08 -13.02
N LEU A 34 20.92 0.09 -12.15
CA LEU A 34 20.03 -0.11 -11.01
C LEU A 34 20.07 1.06 -10.02
N GLY A 35 21.26 1.65 -9.81
CA GLY A 35 21.41 2.87 -9.00
C GLY A 35 20.93 4.16 -9.69
N MET A 36 20.94 4.18 -11.04
CA MET A 36 20.58 5.38 -11.83
C MET A 36 19.14 5.37 -12.36
N GLY A 37 18.47 4.23 -12.37
CA GLY A 37 17.10 4.06 -12.88
C GLY A 37 15.98 4.45 -11.92
N GLY A 38 16.29 4.76 -10.68
CA GLY A 38 15.32 5.12 -9.65
C GLY A 38 14.85 6.57 -9.69
N SER A 39 13.81 6.88 -8.92
CA SER A 39 13.32 8.24 -8.70
C SER A 39 14.44 9.19 -8.26
N SER A 40 14.25 10.50 -8.41
CA SER A 40 15.24 11.53 -8.06
C SER A 40 15.83 11.38 -6.65
N THR A 41 15.08 10.79 -5.72
CA THR A 41 15.51 10.47 -4.35
C THR A 41 16.50 9.29 -4.28
N GLN A 42 16.46 8.37 -5.24
CA GLN A 42 17.41 7.26 -5.33
C GLN A 42 18.72 7.68 -6.00
N LYS A 43 18.69 8.69 -6.87
CA LYS A 43 19.90 9.26 -7.49
C LYS A 43 20.81 9.96 -6.49
N GLN A 44 20.27 10.50 -5.40
CA GLN A 44 21.06 11.15 -4.33
C GLN A 44 21.74 10.18 -3.37
N ALA A 45 21.44 8.89 -3.44
CA ALA A 45 21.96 7.89 -2.51
C ALA A 45 23.26 7.20 -2.98
N LEU A 46 23.67 7.41 -4.22
CA LEU A 46 24.83 6.75 -4.82
C LEU A 46 25.78 7.79 -5.44
N ASP A 47 26.54 8.49 -4.63
CA ASP A 47 27.78 9.16 -5.10
C ASP A 47 28.87 8.08 -5.29
N ILE A 48 28.79 7.40 -6.42
CA ILE A 48 29.89 6.55 -6.88
C ILE A 48 30.84 7.45 -7.65
N VAL A 49 31.89 7.88 -6.99
CA VAL A 49 32.99 8.59 -7.66
C VAL A 49 33.92 7.56 -8.26
N LEU A 50 33.80 7.37 -9.57
CA LEU A 50 34.81 6.63 -10.36
C LEU A 50 36.00 7.54 -10.55
N GLN A 51 37.06 7.34 -9.74
CA GLN A 51 38.35 8.00 -9.96
C GLN A 51 39.29 7.02 -10.67
N THR A 52 39.75 7.40 -11.82
CA THR A 52 40.87 6.71 -12.50
C THR A 52 42.15 7.18 -11.83
N THR A 53 42.76 6.32 -11.03
CA THR A 53 43.97 6.67 -10.25
C THR A 53 45.25 6.45 -11.05
N ASP A 54 45.21 5.55 -12.03
CA ASP A 54 46.29 5.37 -13.02
C ASP A 54 45.75 4.65 -14.29
N SER A 55 46.61 4.45 -15.26
CA SER A 55 46.27 3.75 -16.49
C SER A 55 45.94 2.24 -16.34
N ARG A 56 46.05 1.70 -15.12
CA ARG A 56 45.89 0.24 -14.87
C ARG A 56 44.73 -0.11 -13.97
N ASN A 57 44.32 0.79 -13.05
CA ASN A 57 43.30 0.51 -12.05
C ASN A 57 42.27 1.65 -12.00
N THR A 58 40.99 1.30 -11.87
CA THR A 58 39.92 2.25 -11.56
C THR A 58 39.53 2.05 -10.10
N GLU A 59 39.68 3.09 -9.29
CA GLU A 59 39.24 3.10 -7.91
C GLU A 59 37.79 3.53 -7.84
N ILE A 60 36.94 2.66 -7.28
CA ILE A 60 35.58 3.03 -6.91
C ILE A 60 35.64 3.47 -5.44
N LYS A 61 35.63 4.76 -5.19
CA LYS A 61 35.37 5.29 -3.86
C LYS A 61 33.86 5.30 -3.63
N ILE A 62 33.40 4.33 -2.88
CA ILE A 62 32.06 4.44 -2.30
C ILE A 62 32.25 5.40 -1.12
N GLY A 63 31.89 6.68 -1.33
CA GLY A 63 31.87 7.68 -0.26
C GLY A 63 31.10 7.15 0.95
N SER A 64 31.27 7.75 2.13
CA SER A 64 30.49 7.38 3.31
C SER A 64 29.01 7.41 2.90
N LEU A 65 28.48 6.29 2.54
CA LEU A 65 27.06 6.09 2.44
C LEU A 65 26.54 6.35 3.84
N ASN A 66 26.14 7.59 4.12
CA ASN A 66 25.01 7.75 5.03
C ASN A 66 24.04 6.71 4.58
N LYS A 67 23.81 5.65 5.41
CA LYS A 67 22.95 4.51 5.06
C LYS A 67 21.92 5.05 4.07
N PRO A 68 21.96 4.67 2.79
CA PRO A 68 20.95 5.21 1.90
C PRO A 68 19.66 4.89 2.62
N ASN A 69 18.92 5.93 3.00
CA ASN A 69 17.58 5.75 3.52
C ASN A 69 16.80 5.35 2.28
N ILE A 70 17.12 4.14 1.79
CA ILE A 70 16.34 3.50 0.72
C ILE A 70 14.99 3.37 1.37
N LYS A 71 14.14 4.34 1.12
CA LYS A 71 12.73 4.26 1.47
C LYS A 71 12.19 3.16 0.58
N TYR A 72 12.29 1.94 1.08
CA TYR A 72 11.60 0.82 0.48
C TYR A 72 10.13 1.20 0.40
N ASN A 73 9.56 1.17 -0.79
CA ASN A 73 8.12 1.25 -0.91
C ASN A 73 7.55 -0.10 -0.45
N LEU A 74 7.27 -0.18 0.85
CA LEU A 74 6.74 -1.39 1.47
C LEU A 74 5.36 -1.75 0.94
N GLY A 75 4.60 -0.78 0.42
CA GLY A 75 3.32 -0.99 -0.24
C GLY A 75 3.50 -1.86 -1.49
N ASP A 76 4.33 -1.39 -2.43
CA ASP A 76 4.60 -2.11 -3.69
C ASP A 76 5.12 -3.53 -3.41
N MET A 77 6.04 -3.68 -2.42
CA MET A 77 6.51 -5.01 -2.04
C MET A 77 5.38 -5.89 -1.51
N ALA A 78 4.54 -5.36 -0.64
CA ALA A 78 3.47 -6.11 -0.02
C ALA A 78 2.44 -6.59 -1.05
N GLU A 79 2.10 -5.73 -2.02
CA GLU A 79 1.19 -6.05 -3.13
C GLU A 79 1.72 -7.23 -3.94
N GLY A 80 2.96 -7.17 -4.40
CA GLY A 80 3.59 -8.26 -5.15
C GLY A 80 3.70 -9.55 -4.35
N VAL A 81 4.03 -9.49 -3.06
CA VAL A 81 4.13 -10.67 -2.18
C VAL A 81 2.77 -11.31 -1.95
N VAL A 82 1.71 -10.51 -1.72
CA VAL A 82 0.33 -11.02 -1.55
C VAL A 82 -0.18 -11.62 -2.85
N GLY A 83 0.03 -10.96 -3.99
CA GLY A 83 -0.29 -11.52 -5.31
C GLY A 83 0.40 -12.86 -5.55
N ALA A 84 1.69 -12.98 -5.24
CA ALA A 84 2.43 -14.23 -5.35
C ALA A 84 1.91 -15.33 -4.42
N ALA A 85 1.49 -14.98 -3.19
CA ALA A 85 0.93 -15.95 -2.25
C ALA A 85 -0.44 -16.47 -2.71
N ILE A 86 -1.32 -15.58 -3.19
CA ILE A 86 -2.62 -15.97 -3.78
C ILE A 86 -2.38 -16.84 -5.02
N CYS A 87 -1.46 -16.45 -5.91
CA CYS A 87 -1.09 -17.26 -7.07
C CYS A 87 -0.62 -18.66 -6.65
N ALA A 88 0.28 -18.76 -5.68
CA ALA A 88 0.74 -20.05 -5.13
C ALA A 88 -0.43 -20.89 -4.60
N ARG A 89 -1.41 -20.26 -3.94
CA ARG A 89 -2.61 -20.96 -3.46
C ARG A 89 -3.41 -21.59 -4.60
N PHE A 90 -3.60 -20.89 -5.70
CA PHE A 90 -4.27 -21.45 -6.88
C PHE A 90 -3.45 -22.51 -7.60
N ILE A 91 -2.12 -22.42 -7.60
CA ILE A 91 -1.24 -23.47 -8.15
C ILE A 91 -1.40 -24.78 -7.36
N TYR A 92 -1.41 -24.69 -6.01
CA TYR A 92 -1.44 -25.85 -5.11
C TYR A 92 -2.83 -26.17 -4.53
N LYS A 93 -3.86 -25.73 -5.14
CA LYS A 93 -5.32 -25.75 -4.90
C LYS A 93 -5.81 -26.45 -3.60
N ASN A 94 -5.48 -27.72 -3.42
CA ASN A 94 -6.01 -28.57 -2.33
C ASN A 94 -5.11 -28.65 -1.09
N ARG A 95 -3.99 -27.93 -1.07
CA ARG A 95 -3.02 -27.96 0.04
C ARG A 95 -2.73 -26.56 0.54
N ASP A 96 -2.53 -26.42 1.82
CA ASP A 96 -2.03 -25.17 2.36
C ASP A 96 -0.63 -24.87 1.81
N ILE A 97 -0.42 -23.63 1.44
CA ILE A 97 0.85 -23.17 0.90
C ILE A 97 1.82 -22.81 2.02
N SER A 98 3.09 -22.89 1.69
CA SER A 98 4.21 -22.52 2.55
C SER A 98 4.98 -21.32 2.00
N ALA A 99 5.78 -20.67 2.83
CA ALA A 99 6.68 -19.59 2.42
C ALA A 99 7.61 -20.01 1.26
N ARG A 100 8.08 -21.27 1.25
CA ARG A 100 8.94 -21.80 0.18
C ARG A 100 8.27 -21.74 -1.19
N GLN A 101 6.97 -22.03 -1.26
CA GLN A 101 6.21 -22.00 -2.50
C GLN A 101 6.02 -20.55 -2.99
N VAL A 102 5.75 -19.62 -2.08
CA VAL A 102 5.69 -18.19 -2.42
C VAL A 102 7.03 -17.69 -2.94
N TYR A 103 8.14 -18.01 -2.27
CA TYR A 103 9.47 -17.68 -2.79
C TYR A 103 9.75 -18.30 -4.16
N GLY A 104 9.21 -19.49 -4.44
CA GLY A 104 9.29 -20.10 -5.77
C GLY A 104 8.62 -19.25 -6.83
N VAL A 105 7.42 -18.73 -6.55
CA VAL A 105 6.69 -17.82 -7.44
C VAL A 105 7.45 -16.49 -7.64
N LEU A 106 7.94 -15.88 -6.55
CA LEU A 106 8.71 -14.62 -6.62
C LEU A 106 9.98 -14.76 -7.49
N ARG A 107 10.73 -15.84 -7.30
CA ARG A 107 11.93 -16.12 -8.11
C ARG A 107 11.63 -16.39 -9.58
N ALA A 108 10.45 -16.93 -9.87
CA ALA A 108 10.02 -17.14 -11.25
C ALA A 108 9.69 -15.80 -11.94
N LEU A 109 9.05 -14.86 -11.20
CA LEU A 109 8.77 -13.51 -11.69
C LEU A 109 10.04 -12.71 -12.00
N GLU A 110 11.07 -12.81 -11.14
CA GLU A 110 12.33 -12.08 -11.32
C GLU A 110 13.07 -12.44 -12.64
N LYS A 111 12.73 -13.57 -13.24
CA LYS A 111 13.34 -14.04 -14.50
C LYS A 111 12.59 -13.56 -15.75
N GLU A 112 11.42 -12.99 -15.59
CA GLU A 112 10.58 -12.56 -16.70
C GLU A 112 10.86 -11.09 -17.07
N GLY A 113 10.71 -10.80 -18.34
CA GLY A 113 10.82 -9.43 -18.87
C GLY A 113 9.52 -8.63 -18.69
N PRO A 114 9.61 -7.30 -18.86
CA PRO A 114 8.43 -6.44 -18.79
C PRO A 114 7.49 -6.67 -19.97
N THR A 115 6.19 -6.71 -19.67
CA THR A 115 5.09 -6.82 -20.63
C THR A 115 4.08 -5.69 -20.45
N ASN A 116 3.06 -5.63 -21.29
CA ASN A 116 1.93 -4.70 -21.13
C ASN A 116 0.66 -5.52 -20.83
N TYR A 117 -0.11 -5.05 -19.86
CA TYR A 117 -1.45 -5.60 -19.60
C TYR A 117 -2.52 -4.61 -20.09
N PRO A 118 -3.55 -5.06 -20.84
CA PRO A 118 -4.58 -4.19 -21.35
C PRO A 118 -5.28 -3.41 -20.23
N GLY A 119 -5.40 -2.09 -20.38
CA GLY A 119 -6.05 -1.22 -19.40
C GLY A 119 -5.18 -0.80 -18.22
N LYS A 120 -3.94 -1.28 -18.10
CA LYS A 120 -3.01 -0.87 -17.03
C LYS A 120 -2.02 0.18 -17.50
N LYS A 121 -1.76 1.16 -16.63
CA LYS A 121 -0.70 2.16 -16.84
C LYS A 121 0.60 1.60 -16.26
N GLY A 122 1.66 1.63 -17.05
CA GLY A 122 2.98 1.15 -16.65
C GLY A 122 3.28 -0.29 -17.11
N LYS A 123 4.54 -0.68 -16.91
CA LYS A 123 5.02 -2.00 -17.27
C LYS A 123 4.64 -3.02 -16.20
N GLN A 124 4.19 -4.17 -16.65
CA GLN A 124 3.88 -5.33 -15.84
C GLN A 124 4.90 -6.42 -16.09
N VAL A 125 4.98 -7.38 -15.18
CA VAL A 125 5.68 -8.65 -15.38
C VAL A 125 4.62 -9.74 -15.30
N GLU A 126 4.60 -10.61 -16.30
CA GLU A 126 3.66 -11.72 -16.38
C GLU A 126 4.39 -13.04 -16.23
N LYS A 127 3.84 -13.94 -15.45
CA LYS A 127 4.25 -15.33 -15.38
C LYS A 127 3.07 -16.27 -15.38
N THR A 128 3.08 -17.23 -16.28
CA THR A 128 2.14 -18.35 -16.32
C THR A 128 2.70 -19.53 -15.57
N PHE A 129 1.91 -20.09 -14.66
CA PHE A 129 2.21 -21.30 -13.92
C PHE A 129 1.20 -22.37 -14.28
N LYS A 130 1.68 -23.60 -14.47
CA LYS A 130 0.80 -24.74 -14.60
C LYS A 130 0.38 -25.22 -13.22
N SER A 131 -0.89 -25.50 -13.06
CA SER A 131 -1.41 -26.07 -11.83
C SER A 131 -0.72 -27.40 -11.54
N ALA A 132 -0.45 -27.67 -10.27
CA ALA A 132 0.13 -28.94 -9.79
C ALA A 132 -0.87 -30.11 -9.83
N ASN A 133 -1.88 -30.03 -10.67
CA ASN A 133 -2.90 -31.06 -10.78
C ASN A 133 -2.34 -32.32 -11.47
N GLN A 134 -2.59 -33.50 -10.89
CA GLN A 134 -2.14 -34.77 -11.47
C GLN A 134 -2.99 -35.20 -12.69
N ASN A 135 -4.07 -34.48 -12.99
CA ASN A 135 -4.90 -34.79 -14.15
C ASN A 135 -4.49 -33.93 -15.35
N PRO A 136 -3.84 -34.53 -16.39
CA PRO A 136 -3.35 -33.78 -17.56
C PRO A 136 -4.48 -33.18 -18.45
N LYS A 137 -5.74 -33.49 -18.19
CA LYS A 137 -6.89 -32.93 -18.90
C LYS A 137 -7.39 -31.61 -18.30
N ILE A 138 -6.87 -31.21 -17.15
CA ILE A 138 -7.25 -29.95 -16.48
C ILE A 138 -6.08 -28.97 -16.68
N LEU A 139 -6.13 -28.27 -17.79
CA LEU A 139 -5.19 -27.19 -18.16
C LEU A 139 -5.62 -25.90 -17.46
N ASP A 140 -5.43 -25.81 -16.17
CA ASP A 140 -5.63 -24.54 -15.47
C ASP A 140 -4.32 -23.76 -15.44
N ASP A 141 -4.19 -22.83 -16.34
CA ASP A 141 -3.12 -21.87 -16.29
C ASP A 141 -3.42 -20.81 -15.24
N VAL A 142 -2.57 -20.73 -14.23
CA VAL A 142 -2.58 -19.64 -13.25
C VAL A 142 -1.60 -18.58 -13.73
N ARG A 143 -2.10 -17.42 -14.11
CA ARG A 143 -1.31 -16.29 -14.57
C ARG A 143 -1.21 -15.24 -13.47
N LEU A 144 0.00 -14.81 -13.18
CA LEU A 144 0.27 -13.74 -12.24
C LEU A 144 0.81 -12.52 -12.99
N PHE A 145 0.17 -11.39 -12.77
CA PHE A 145 0.59 -10.08 -13.26
C PHE A 145 0.97 -9.20 -12.08
N VAL A 146 2.19 -8.71 -12.09
CA VAL A 146 2.76 -7.85 -11.04
C VAL A 146 3.40 -6.64 -11.70
N SER A 147 3.28 -5.47 -11.12
CA SER A 147 3.95 -4.30 -11.68
C SER A 147 5.46 -4.46 -11.65
N LEU A 148 6.15 -3.90 -12.63
CA LEU A 148 7.62 -3.95 -12.68
C LEU A 148 8.24 -3.28 -11.44
N ALA A 149 7.59 -2.24 -10.87
CA ALA A 149 8.03 -1.59 -9.64
C ALA A 149 8.00 -2.54 -8.45
N GLU A 150 6.96 -3.36 -8.31
CA GLU A 150 6.82 -4.36 -7.25
C GLU A 150 7.89 -5.46 -7.38
N VAL A 151 8.10 -5.98 -8.59
CA VAL A 151 9.14 -7.00 -8.84
C VAL A 151 10.52 -6.47 -8.49
N ASN A 152 10.85 -5.25 -8.90
CA ASN A 152 12.13 -4.61 -8.59
C ASN A 152 12.29 -4.40 -7.08
N MET A 153 11.21 -4.02 -6.37
CA MET A 153 11.26 -3.83 -4.92
C MET A 153 11.45 -5.15 -4.19
N MET A 154 10.77 -6.22 -4.61
CA MET A 154 10.95 -7.56 -4.05
C MET A 154 12.38 -8.07 -4.26
N ALA A 155 12.94 -7.89 -5.46
CA ALA A 155 14.32 -8.27 -5.77
C ALA A 155 15.33 -7.48 -4.93
N LEU A 156 15.11 -6.19 -4.74
CA LEU A 156 15.97 -5.34 -3.91
C LEU A 156 15.97 -5.78 -2.44
N LEU A 157 14.80 -6.06 -1.89
CA LEU A 157 14.63 -6.46 -0.49
C LEU A 157 15.11 -7.89 -0.22
N SER A 158 14.92 -8.82 -1.16
CA SER A 158 15.42 -10.19 -1.01
C SER A 158 16.96 -10.24 -0.93
N ARG A 159 17.64 -9.25 -1.50
CA ARG A 159 19.10 -9.11 -1.44
C ARG A 159 19.59 -8.27 -0.25
N GLY A 160 18.81 -7.27 0.16
CA GLY A 160 19.23 -6.28 1.16
C GLY A 160 18.64 -6.48 2.56
N ASN A 161 17.45 -7.05 2.69
CA ASN A 161 16.76 -7.25 3.97
C ASN A 161 15.87 -8.49 3.96
N GLU A 162 16.50 -9.67 3.97
CA GLU A 162 15.78 -10.95 3.92
C GLU A 162 14.79 -11.14 5.08
N ASN A 163 15.09 -10.63 6.27
CA ASN A 163 14.19 -10.75 7.41
C ASN A 163 12.88 -9.99 7.19
N LEU A 164 12.95 -8.79 6.62
CA LEU A 164 11.78 -7.98 6.34
C LEU A 164 10.87 -8.68 5.32
N ILE A 165 11.39 -9.11 4.18
CA ILE A 165 10.58 -9.80 3.17
C ILE A 165 9.99 -11.11 3.72
N ARG A 166 10.69 -11.80 4.61
CA ARG A 166 10.19 -13.02 5.27
C ARG A 166 8.96 -12.75 6.12
N GLU A 167 8.90 -11.65 6.85
CA GLU A 167 7.72 -11.26 7.62
C GLU A 167 6.50 -11.06 6.72
N TYR A 168 6.68 -10.36 5.60
CA TYR A 168 5.59 -10.14 4.63
C TYR A 168 5.16 -11.44 3.94
N VAL A 169 6.10 -12.28 3.55
CA VAL A 169 5.79 -13.60 2.97
C VAL A 169 5.01 -14.45 3.96
N ASN A 170 5.40 -14.50 5.24
CA ASN A 170 4.68 -15.26 6.25
C ASN A 170 3.25 -14.74 6.48
N SER A 171 3.08 -13.42 6.50
CA SER A 171 1.74 -12.81 6.60
C SER A 171 0.89 -13.12 5.38
N ALA A 172 1.45 -13.00 4.17
CA ALA A 172 0.75 -13.31 2.93
C ALA A 172 0.36 -14.78 2.80
N VAL A 173 1.22 -15.71 3.27
CA VAL A 173 0.93 -17.14 3.35
C VAL A 173 -0.29 -17.41 4.25
N ARG A 174 -0.37 -16.76 5.40
CA ARG A 174 -1.54 -16.90 6.29
C ARG A 174 -2.81 -16.45 5.60
N TYR A 175 -2.80 -15.28 4.98
CA TYR A 175 -3.96 -14.78 4.25
C TYR A 175 -4.36 -15.72 3.10
N ALA A 176 -3.41 -16.17 2.29
CA ALA A 176 -3.68 -17.08 1.19
C ALA A 176 -4.21 -18.46 1.65
N ASN A 177 -3.90 -18.87 2.88
CA ASN A 177 -4.45 -20.08 3.50
C ASN A 177 -5.74 -19.84 4.29
N SER A 178 -6.21 -18.57 4.36
CA SER A 178 -7.48 -18.25 5.03
C SER A 178 -8.70 -18.78 4.27
N ASN A 179 -9.81 -18.89 4.96
CA ASN A 179 -11.07 -19.34 4.36
C ASN A 179 -11.52 -18.46 3.18
N ASN A 180 -11.20 -17.16 3.21
CA ASN A 180 -11.56 -16.23 2.14
C ASN A 180 -10.91 -16.58 0.80
N VAL A 181 -9.68 -17.05 0.80
CA VAL A 181 -8.95 -17.46 -0.42
C VAL A 181 -9.11 -18.95 -0.68
N LYS A 182 -9.10 -19.77 0.39
CA LYS A 182 -9.17 -21.23 0.34
C LYS A 182 -10.43 -21.73 -0.36
N LYS A 183 -11.60 -21.16 -0.06
CA LYS A 183 -12.87 -21.53 -0.69
C LYS A 183 -12.80 -21.43 -2.21
N TRP A 184 -12.17 -20.38 -2.75
CA TRP A 184 -12.05 -20.17 -4.19
C TRP A 184 -11.08 -21.13 -4.85
N SER A 185 -9.93 -21.40 -4.22
CA SER A 185 -8.98 -22.36 -4.76
C SER A 185 -9.53 -23.79 -4.74
N GLN A 186 -10.34 -24.14 -3.72
CA GLN A 186 -11.06 -25.41 -3.65
C GLN A 186 -12.15 -25.51 -4.70
N LEU A 187 -12.97 -24.45 -4.87
CA LEU A 187 -14.01 -24.38 -5.89
C LEU A 187 -13.42 -24.63 -7.28
N VAL A 188 -12.28 -24.00 -7.59
CA VAL A 188 -11.59 -24.21 -8.86
C VAL A 188 -11.04 -25.64 -8.98
N TYR A 189 -10.55 -26.21 -7.88
CA TYR A 189 -10.04 -27.58 -7.87
C TYR A 189 -11.14 -28.63 -8.10
N GLU A 190 -12.31 -28.44 -7.47
CA GLU A 190 -13.43 -29.38 -7.53
C GLU A 190 -14.21 -29.29 -8.85
N ASN A 191 -14.24 -28.10 -9.46
CA ASN A 191 -14.96 -27.85 -10.71
C ASN A 191 -13.99 -27.81 -11.89
N ASN A 192 -13.96 -28.86 -12.69
CA ASN A 192 -13.13 -28.96 -13.91
C ASN A 192 -13.57 -28.03 -15.05
N ARG A 193 -14.24 -26.91 -14.75
CA ARG A 193 -14.84 -26.00 -15.73
C ARG A 193 -14.16 -24.62 -15.79
N TYR A 194 -13.01 -24.48 -15.17
CA TYR A 194 -12.28 -23.20 -15.14
C TYR A 194 -11.03 -23.30 -15.98
N ASP A 195 -10.94 -22.47 -17.02
CA ASP A 195 -9.83 -22.49 -17.97
C ASP A 195 -8.68 -21.58 -17.56
N LYS A 196 -9.01 -20.44 -16.93
CA LYS A 196 -8.03 -19.39 -16.73
C LYS A 196 -8.22 -18.70 -15.39
N ILE A 197 -7.13 -18.58 -14.65
CA ILE A 197 -7.06 -17.82 -13.40
C ILE A 197 -6.01 -16.73 -13.58
N GLU A 198 -6.40 -15.48 -13.40
CA GLU A 198 -5.50 -14.33 -13.45
C GLU A 198 -5.46 -13.67 -12.07
N VAL A 199 -4.29 -13.66 -11.46
CA VAL A 199 -4.00 -12.90 -10.23
C VAL A 199 -3.33 -11.60 -10.67
N LEU A 200 -3.92 -10.48 -10.30
CA LEU A 200 -3.49 -9.15 -10.69
C LEU A 200 -3.03 -8.40 -9.44
N SER A 201 -1.80 -7.93 -9.45
CA SER A 201 -1.29 -6.96 -8.49
C SER A 201 -1.14 -5.62 -9.22
N ASP A 202 -1.89 -4.61 -8.80
CA ASP A 202 -2.16 -3.43 -9.61
C ASP A 202 -1.13 -2.29 -9.47
N GLY A 203 -0.37 -2.27 -8.40
CA GLY A 203 0.63 -1.23 -8.16
C GLY A 203 0.06 0.19 -8.18
N LEU A 204 0.93 1.17 -8.35
CA LEU A 204 0.58 2.60 -8.36
C LEU A 204 -0.40 3.03 -9.48
N GLY A 205 -0.68 2.18 -10.45
CA GLY A 205 -1.54 2.53 -11.59
C GLY A 205 -3.04 2.59 -11.29
N GLY A 206 -3.51 1.92 -10.23
CA GLY A 206 -4.93 1.76 -9.90
C GLY A 206 -5.52 2.80 -8.93
N GLN A 207 -4.72 3.60 -8.28
CA GLN A 207 -5.10 4.40 -7.09
C GLN A 207 -6.19 5.47 -7.30
N ARG A 208 -6.63 5.77 -8.52
CA ARG A 208 -7.58 6.85 -8.76
C ARG A 208 -9.03 6.40 -8.90
N SER A 209 -9.28 5.15 -9.23
CA SER A 209 -10.63 4.64 -9.53
C SER A 209 -11.05 3.43 -8.71
N THR A 210 -10.11 2.76 -8.03
CA THR A 210 -10.38 1.59 -7.17
C THR A 210 -9.47 1.57 -5.96
N LYS A 211 -9.91 0.90 -4.89
CA LYS A 211 -9.08 0.59 -3.71
C LYS A 211 -8.48 -0.81 -3.77
N VAL A 212 -8.76 -1.56 -4.81
CA VAL A 212 -8.26 -2.92 -4.98
C VAL A 212 -6.82 -2.88 -5.46
N ASP A 213 -5.91 -3.35 -4.62
CA ASP A 213 -4.47 -3.47 -4.91
C ASP A 213 -4.14 -4.86 -5.47
N VAL A 214 -4.86 -5.90 -5.02
CA VAL A 214 -4.72 -7.27 -5.55
C VAL A 214 -6.09 -7.88 -5.82
N SER A 215 -6.29 -8.46 -7.02
CA SER A 215 -7.53 -9.10 -7.42
C SER A 215 -7.31 -10.43 -8.13
N VAL A 216 -8.37 -11.26 -8.16
CA VAL A 216 -8.38 -12.52 -8.90
C VAL A 216 -9.52 -12.51 -9.89
N LYS A 217 -9.22 -12.87 -11.14
CA LYS A 217 -10.19 -13.11 -12.20
C LYS A 217 -10.19 -14.59 -12.55
N ILE A 218 -11.36 -15.20 -12.54
CA ILE A 218 -11.56 -16.60 -12.91
C ILE A 218 -12.41 -16.63 -14.17
N THR A 219 -11.96 -17.35 -15.19
CA THR A 219 -12.71 -17.53 -16.44
C THR A 219 -13.06 -19.00 -16.58
N ASN A 220 -14.31 -19.31 -16.92
CA ASN A 220 -14.75 -20.68 -17.14
C ASN A 220 -14.42 -21.18 -18.55
N ASP A 221 -14.68 -22.46 -18.82
CA ASP A 221 -14.50 -23.15 -20.09
C ASP A 221 -15.28 -22.53 -21.27
N LYS A 222 -16.25 -21.67 -20.99
CA LYS A 222 -17.03 -20.92 -21.99
C LYS A 222 -16.51 -19.49 -22.20
N GLY A 223 -15.38 -19.15 -21.63
CA GLY A 223 -14.79 -17.81 -21.71
C GLY A 223 -15.53 -16.74 -20.89
N LYS A 224 -16.45 -17.13 -19.98
CA LYS A 224 -17.17 -16.18 -19.12
C LYS A 224 -16.43 -15.97 -17.81
N LEU A 225 -16.37 -14.72 -17.36
CA LEU A 225 -15.90 -14.37 -16.04
C LEU A 225 -16.83 -14.97 -14.97
N VAL A 226 -16.21 -15.59 -13.97
CA VAL A 226 -16.88 -16.06 -12.76
C VAL A 226 -16.69 -14.98 -11.70
N PRO A 227 -17.75 -14.52 -11.03
CA PRO A 227 -17.61 -13.59 -9.92
C PRO A 227 -16.68 -14.20 -8.86
N CYS A 228 -15.61 -13.49 -8.54
CA CYS A 228 -14.66 -13.89 -7.51
C CYS A 228 -14.48 -12.71 -6.55
N ASP A 229 -14.70 -12.96 -5.27
CA ASP A 229 -14.64 -11.94 -4.20
C ASP A 229 -13.25 -11.80 -3.57
N ILE A 230 -12.19 -12.24 -4.25
CA ILE A 230 -10.82 -11.94 -3.83
C ILE A 230 -10.45 -10.57 -4.38
N LEU A 231 -10.89 -9.53 -3.67
CA LEU A 231 -10.59 -8.12 -3.93
C LEU A 231 -9.92 -7.55 -2.69
N VAL A 232 -8.63 -7.23 -2.78
CA VAL A 232 -7.81 -6.86 -1.62
C VAL A 232 -7.31 -5.44 -1.74
N SER A 233 -7.71 -4.59 -0.78
CA SER A 233 -7.02 -3.33 -0.50
C SER A 233 -5.92 -3.58 0.53
N LEU A 234 -4.70 -3.14 0.28
CA LEU A 234 -3.54 -3.59 1.02
C LEU A 234 -2.88 -2.46 1.82
N LYS A 235 -2.48 -2.79 3.04
CA LYS A 235 -1.68 -1.90 3.89
C LYS A 235 -0.45 -2.64 4.39
N ALA A 236 0.71 -2.06 4.13
CA ALA A 236 2.00 -2.59 4.53
C ALA A 236 2.40 -2.08 5.93
N GLY A 237 2.79 -2.98 6.81
CA GLY A 237 3.19 -2.64 8.18
C GLY A 237 2.03 -2.10 9.04
N ASP A 238 2.34 -1.35 10.09
CA ASP A 238 1.35 -0.79 11.02
C ASP A 238 0.79 0.57 10.53
N VAL A 239 0.24 0.57 9.32
CA VAL A 239 -0.37 1.76 8.73
C VAL A 239 -1.73 2.02 9.36
N LYS A 240 -1.90 3.24 9.90
CA LYS A 240 -3.14 3.67 10.54
C LYS A 240 -4.15 4.25 9.55
N GLN A 241 -3.70 4.69 8.39
CA GLN A 241 -4.52 5.40 7.41
C GLN A 241 -5.52 4.48 6.71
N PHE A 242 -6.81 4.80 6.80
CA PHE A 242 -7.88 4.21 5.99
C PHE A 242 -8.10 4.97 4.69
N GLY A 243 -8.15 6.30 4.80
CA GLY A 243 -8.51 7.16 3.70
C GLY A 243 -7.75 8.47 3.69
N GLN A 244 -7.85 9.14 2.55
CA GLN A 244 -7.21 10.43 2.33
C GLN A 244 -8.06 11.25 1.35
N VAL A 245 -8.25 12.53 1.68
CA VAL A 245 -8.77 13.54 0.75
C VAL A 245 -7.69 14.61 0.57
N SER A 246 -7.31 14.85 -0.68
CA SER A 246 -6.19 15.72 -1.02
C SER A 246 -6.60 16.83 -1.98
N GLY A 247 -6.09 18.02 -1.74
CA GLY A 247 -6.34 19.24 -2.49
C GLY A 247 -6.38 20.44 -1.57
N ALA A 248 -6.10 21.64 -2.11
CA ALA A 248 -6.14 22.90 -1.36
C ALA A 248 -7.51 23.58 -1.44
N GLU A 249 -8.34 23.19 -2.40
CA GLU A 249 -9.64 23.76 -2.67
C GLU A 249 -10.63 23.52 -1.52
N PHE A 250 -11.49 24.47 -1.21
CA PHE A 250 -12.49 24.35 -0.14
C PHE A 250 -13.44 23.17 -0.38
N GLU A 251 -13.72 22.84 -1.63
CA GLU A 251 -14.51 21.68 -2.03
C GLU A 251 -13.97 20.37 -1.42
N LYS A 252 -12.65 20.22 -1.25
CA LYS A 252 -12.05 19.04 -0.61
C LYS A 252 -12.36 18.97 0.88
N GLN A 253 -12.54 20.12 1.53
CA GLN A 253 -12.99 20.17 2.93
C GLN A 253 -14.47 19.79 3.03
N THR A 254 -15.32 20.33 2.16
CA THR A 254 -16.75 19.97 2.13
C THR A 254 -16.96 18.50 1.80
N GLN A 255 -16.21 17.96 0.85
CA GLN A 255 -16.23 16.53 0.52
C GLN A 255 -15.85 15.66 1.72
N LEU A 256 -14.79 16.01 2.43
CA LEU A 256 -14.33 15.25 3.61
C LEU A 256 -15.35 15.28 4.73
N TRP A 257 -15.71 16.50 5.19
CA TRP A 257 -16.52 16.68 6.38
C TRP A 257 -18.00 16.39 6.15
N GLY A 258 -18.48 16.58 4.90
CA GLY A 258 -19.79 16.13 4.45
C GLY A 258 -19.87 14.60 4.51
N ARG A 259 -18.87 13.92 3.96
CA ARG A 259 -18.85 12.44 3.95
C ARG A 259 -18.71 11.84 5.36
N LEU A 260 -17.85 12.43 6.22
CA LEU A 260 -17.59 11.92 7.57
C LEU A 260 -18.77 12.11 8.53
N PHE A 261 -19.45 13.25 8.47
CA PHE A 261 -20.42 13.66 9.48
C PHE A 261 -21.66 14.38 8.93
N GLY A 262 -21.78 14.57 7.62
CA GLY A 262 -22.84 15.39 7.02
C GLY A 262 -22.69 16.89 7.31
N TYR A 263 -21.44 17.40 7.44
CA TYR A 263 -21.17 18.79 7.84
C TYR A 263 -20.84 19.75 6.70
N ASP A 264 -21.02 19.33 5.45
CA ASP A 264 -20.81 20.18 4.27
C ASP A 264 -21.58 21.51 4.37
N GLY A 265 -22.87 21.48 4.65
CA GLY A 265 -23.68 22.69 4.87
C GLY A 265 -23.25 23.50 6.09
N ALA A 266 -22.76 22.85 7.14
CA ALA A 266 -22.35 23.53 8.38
C ALA A 266 -21.06 24.34 8.23
N ILE A 267 -20.20 23.97 7.29
CA ILE A 267 -18.94 24.68 7.01
C ILE A 267 -19.00 25.58 5.78
N ALA A 268 -20.08 25.52 4.98
CA ALA A 268 -20.21 26.28 3.73
C ALA A 268 -19.95 27.78 3.88
N GLY A 269 -20.42 28.39 4.99
CA GLY A 269 -20.18 29.80 5.27
C GLY A 269 -18.71 30.18 5.52
N LEU A 270 -17.80 29.22 5.60
CA LEU A 270 -16.37 29.48 5.80
C LEU A 270 -15.60 29.66 4.48
N GLN A 271 -16.21 29.35 3.33
CA GLN A 271 -15.51 29.28 2.03
C GLN A 271 -14.73 30.54 1.72
N THR A 272 -15.39 31.70 1.70
CA THR A 272 -14.73 32.97 1.34
C THR A 272 -13.51 33.27 2.21
N LYS A 273 -13.61 33.02 3.52
CA LYS A 273 -12.51 33.25 4.44
C LYS A 273 -11.40 32.21 4.25
N TYR A 274 -11.77 30.97 4.01
CA TYR A 274 -10.83 29.89 3.72
C TYR A 274 -10.03 30.18 2.44
N ASP A 275 -10.70 30.52 1.35
CA ASP A 275 -10.07 30.80 0.06
C ASP A 275 -9.13 32.00 0.15
N LYS A 276 -9.54 33.07 0.87
CA LYS A 276 -8.66 34.20 1.13
C LYS A 276 -7.40 33.78 1.88
N LEU A 277 -7.52 33.07 2.98
CA LEU A 277 -6.38 32.61 3.76
C LEU A 277 -5.49 31.66 2.96
N MET A 278 -6.08 30.74 2.19
CA MET A 278 -5.35 29.70 1.46
C MET A 278 -4.57 30.27 0.28
N PHE A 279 -5.19 31.12 -0.53
CA PHE A 279 -4.67 31.51 -1.84
C PHE A 279 -4.17 32.95 -1.89
N GLU A 280 -4.82 33.91 -1.21
CA GLU A 280 -4.42 35.32 -1.23
C GLU A 280 -3.38 35.60 -0.13
N ASP A 281 -3.71 35.32 1.12
CA ASP A 281 -2.83 35.59 2.26
C ASP A 281 -1.68 34.56 2.38
N LYS A 282 -1.75 33.45 1.64
CA LYS A 282 -0.79 32.34 1.67
C LYS A 282 -0.54 31.75 3.07
N LYS A 283 -1.62 31.58 3.83
CA LYS A 283 -1.67 31.05 5.19
C LYS A 283 -2.50 29.77 5.27
N PRO A 284 -2.09 28.70 4.58
CA PRO A 284 -2.87 27.48 4.47
C PRO A 284 -3.08 26.77 5.82
N ASP A 285 -2.20 26.94 6.79
CA ASP A 285 -2.34 26.45 8.15
C ASP A 285 -3.49 27.15 8.91
N GLU A 286 -3.65 28.46 8.76
CA GLU A 286 -4.77 29.22 9.32
C GLU A 286 -6.10 28.82 8.63
N ALA A 287 -6.08 28.68 7.30
CA ALA A 287 -7.26 28.26 6.53
C ALA A 287 -7.78 26.88 6.97
N VAL A 288 -6.90 25.91 7.10
CA VAL A 288 -7.25 24.57 7.55
C VAL A 288 -7.72 24.59 9.03
N THR A 289 -7.03 25.33 9.88
CA THR A 289 -7.39 25.47 11.28
C THR A 289 -8.80 26.03 11.45
N LEU A 290 -9.19 27.02 10.65
CA LEU A 290 -10.53 27.61 10.65
C LEU A 290 -11.62 26.55 10.46
N VAL A 291 -11.42 25.62 9.50
CA VAL A 291 -12.37 24.53 9.22
C VAL A 291 -12.37 23.50 10.33
N TYR A 292 -11.21 23.03 10.76
CA TYR A 292 -11.08 22.02 11.80
C TYR A 292 -11.66 22.47 13.15
N ASP A 293 -11.42 23.72 13.54
CA ASP A 293 -11.99 24.28 14.80
C ASP A 293 -13.53 24.39 14.71
N SER A 294 -14.09 24.71 13.54
CA SER A 294 -15.53 24.74 13.33
C SER A 294 -16.16 23.34 13.40
N VAL A 295 -15.55 22.39 12.68
CA VAL A 295 -15.97 20.98 12.70
C VAL A 295 -15.88 20.41 14.11
N TYR A 296 -14.78 20.65 14.82
CA TYR A 296 -14.60 20.15 16.18
C TYR A 296 -15.70 20.64 17.14
N ARG A 297 -16.00 21.94 17.12
CA ARG A 297 -17.05 22.50 17.99
C ARG A 297 -18.43 21.88 17.71
N LYS A 298 -18.74 21.66 16.43
CA LYS A 298 -20.00 21.01 16.04
C LYS A 298 -19.99 19.52 16.43
N LEU A 299 -18.93 18.81 16.12
CA LEU A 299 -18.79 17.39 16.41
C LEU A 299 -18.88 17.09 17.91
N LYS A 300 -18.21 17.89 18.74
CA LYS A 300 -18.27 17.73 20.19
C LYS A 300 -19.71 17.82 20.71
N ARG A 301 -20.45 18.84 20.27
CA ARG A 301 -21.86 19.00 20.63
C ARG A 301 -22.74 17.87 20.09
N ASP A 302 -22.55 17.50 18.81
CA ASP A 302 -23.40 16.50 18.17
C ASP A 302 -23.14 15.09 18.74
N LEU A 303 -21.92 14.76 19.17
CA LEU A 303 -21.63 13.52 19.89
C LEU A 303 -22.36 13.46 21.25
N GLU A 304 -22.52 14.60 21.93
CA GLU A 304 -23.25 14.69 23.20
C GLU A 304 -24.76 14.46 23.03
N TYR A 305 -25.35 14.95 21.93
CA TYR A 305 -26.80 14.94 21.76
C TYR A 305 -27.34 14.04 20.65
N LYS A 306 -26.49 13.60 19.73
CA LYS A 306 -26.85 12.87 18.50
C LYS A 306 -25.83 11.79 18.15
N SER A 307 -25.24 11.13 19.15
CA SER A 307 -24.15 10.17 18.93
C SER A 307 -24.49 9.11 17.89
N ASP A 308 -25.67 8.52 17.96
CA ASP A 308 -26.07 7.44 17.04
C ASP A 308 -26.09 7.88 15.58
N ALA A 309 -26.62 9.07 15.28
CA ALA A 309 -26.64 9.60 13.91
C ALA A 309 -25.21 9.89 13.41
N ILE A 310 -24.33 10.42 14.27
CA ILE A 310 -22.94 10.68 13.94
C ILE A 310 -22.18 9.37 13.73
N LEU A 311 -22.41 8.37 14.56
CA LEU A 311 -21.78 7.06 14.44
C LEU A 311 -22.22 6.31 13.18
N GLN A 312 -23.51 6.43 12.80
CA GLN A 312 -24.00 5.88 11.54
C GLN A 312 -23.25 6.49 10.36
N THR A 313 -23.23 7.82 10.26
CA THR A 313 -22.53 8.53 9.17
C THR A 313 -21.02 8.21 9.17
N LEU A 314 -20.39 8.17 10.34
CA LEU A 314 -18.98 7.83 10.47
C LEU A 314 -18.70 6.40 10.02
N SER A 315 -19.57 5.44 10.36
CA SER A 315 -19.44 4.03 9.96
C SER A 315 -19.49 3.86 8.44
N GLU A 316 -20.47 4.52 7.81
CA GLU A 316 -20.59 4.57 6.35
C GLU A 316 -19.35 5.20 5.69
N ALA A 317 -18.84 6.30 6.28
CA ALA A 317 -17.65 6.96 5.79
C ALA A 317 -16.38 6.09 5.92
N ILE A 318 -16.21 5.38 7.03
CA ILE A 318 -15.08 4.45 7.22
C ILE A 318 -15.12 3.36 6.16
N SER A 319 -16.28 2.76 5.92
CA SER A 319 -16.47 1.77 4.86
C SER A 319 -16.09 2.36 3.50
N TYR A 320 -16.65 3.52 3.15
CA TYR A 320 -16.32 4.20 1.90
C TYR A 320 -14.82 4.49 1.73
N PHE A 321 -14.16 5.06 2.74
CA PHE A 321 -12.73 5.37 2.64
C PHE A 321 -11.84 4.14 2.55
N ALA A 322 -12.31 3.01 3.07
CA ALA A 322 -11.60 1.75 3.00
C ALA A 322 -11.79 1.03 1.65
N THR A 323 -13.00 1.08 1.07
CA THR A 323 -13.41 0.26 -0.06
C THR A 323 -13.86 1.05 -1.30
N LEU A 324 -14.12 2.37 -1.20
CA LEU A 324 -14.78 3.21 -2.22
C LEU A 324 -16.16 2.69 -2.62
N ASP A 325 -16.92 2.13 -1.67
CA ASP A 325 -18.21 1.46 -1.90
C ASP A 325 -18.12 0.28 -2.90
N GLU A 326 -16.92 -0.26 -3.11
CA GLU A 326 -16.74 -1.49 -3.89
C GLU A 326 -17.14 -2.69 -3.01
N ASP A 327 -18.08 -3.48 -3.49
CA ASP A 327 -18.55 -4.67 -2.80
C ASP A 327 -17.44 -5.71 -2.62
N ASN A 328 -17.46 -6.39 -1.47
CA ASN A 328 -16.54 -7.50 -1.14
C ASN A 328 -15.05 -7.14 -1.08
N VAL A 329 -14.68 -5.86 -1.04
CA VAL A 329 -13.29 -5.47 -0.86
C VAL A 329 -12.85 -5.73 0.58
N VAL A 330 -11.78 -6.48 0.73
CA VAL A 330 -11.14 -6.78 2.00
C VAL A 330 -9.94 -5.87 2.21
N LEU A 331 -9.92 -5.12 3.30
CA LEU A 331 -8.70 -4.43 3.71
C LEU A 331 -7.78 -5.40 4.44
N LEU A 332 -6.64 -5.69 3.84
CA LEU A 332 -5.62 -6.59 4.38
C LEU A 332 -4.40 -5.81 4.86
N GLN A 333 -4.04 -5.96 6.10
CA GLN A 333 -2.78 -5.46 6.64
C GLN A 333 -1.76 -6.59 6.77
N VAL A 334 -0.61 -6.44 6.12
CA VAL A 334 0.49 -7.41 6.15
C VAL A 334 1.76 -6.78 6.69
N GLY A 335 2.58 -7.60 7.33
CA GLY A 335 3.83 -7.20 7.99
C GLY A 335 3.82 -7.58 9.48
N GLY A 336 5.00 -7.84 10.02
CA GLY A 336 5.14 -8.43 11.34
C GLY A 336 4.75 -9.92 11.37
N SER A 337 4.32 -10.41 12.54
CA SER A 337 4.04 -11.85 12.72
C SER A 337 2.65 -12.30 12.30
N LYS A 338 1.75 -11.37 11.94
CA LYS A 338 0.32 -11.66 11.70
C LYS A 338 -0.21 -10.92 10.48
N ALA A 339 -1.13 -11.56 9.75
CA ALA A 339 -2.00 -10.88 8.81
C ALA A 339 -3.29 -10.46 9.54
N LYS A 340 -3.76 -9.26 9.27
CA LYS A 340 -5.03 -8.76 9.80
C LYS A 340 -5.95 -8.43 8.63
N VAL A 341 -7.14 -9.01 8.66
CA VAL A 341 -8.23 -8.68 7.75
C VAL A 341 -9.19 -7.77 8.47
N TYR A 342 -9.53 -6.64 7.87
CA TYR A 342 -10.50 -5.70 8.41
C TYR A 342 -11.83 -5.87 7.70
N LYS A 343 -12.89 -6.05 8.48
CA LYS A 343 -14.27 -6.12 7.99
C LYS A 343 -15.00 -4.83 8.29
N PHE A 344 -15.82 -4.40 7.35
CA PHE A 344 -16.54 -3.12 7.43
C PHE A 344 -18.05 -3.29 7.47
N ASP A 345 -18.55 -4.53 7.38
CA ASP A 345 -19.98 -4.82 7.23
C ASP A 345 -20.82 -4.48 8.47
N ASP A 346 -20.19 -4.36 9.65
CA ASP A 346 -20.89 -4.19 10.92
C ASP A 346 -20.23 -3.18 11.87
N ILE A 347 -19.64 -2.13 11.29
CA ILE A 347 -18.93 -1.11 12.08
C ILE A 347 -19.89 -0.43 13.06
N TYR A 348 -21.10 -0.07 12.61
CA TYR A 348 -22.07 0.66 13.43
C TYR A 348 -22.42 -0.12 14.69
N ASN A 349 -22.78 -1.41 14.56
CA ASN A 349 -23.10 -2.24 15.72
C ASN A 349 -21.91 -2.40 16.67
N SER A 350 -20.69 -2.48 16.13
CA SER A 350 -19.47 -2.52 16.94
C SER A 350 -19.21 -1.25 17.74
N LEU A 351 -19.80 -0.15 17.33
CA LEU A 351 -19.67 1.16 17.97
C LEU A 351 -20.82 1.51 18.91
N GLN A 352 -21.97 0.84 18.84
CA GLN A 352 -23.13 1.15 19.69
C GLN A 352 -22.86 0.92 21.18
N GLY A 353 -23.59 1.66 22.02
CA GLY A 353 -23.60 1.47 23.48
C GLY A 353 -22.36 1.97 24.21
N ARG A 354 -21.54 2.81 23.59
CA ARG A 354 -20.32 3.40 24.16
C ARG A 354 -20.45 4.90 24.34
N GLU A 355 -19.65 5.45 25.24
CA GLU A 355 -19.54 6.90 25.40
C GLU A 355 -18.50 7.48 24.46
N TYR A 356 -18.84 8.58 23.80
CA TYR A 356 -17.98 9.22 22.81
C TYR A 356 -17.63 10.66 23.21
N ASN A 357 -16.38 11.01 22.97
CA ASN A 357 -15.91 12.38 23.13
C ASN A 357 -14.98 12.76 21.98
N ALA A 358 -15.00 14.03 21.58
CA ALA A 358 -14.09 14.59 20.62
C ALA A 358 -13.07 15.51 21.30
N LYS A 359 -11.81 15.40 20.89
CA LYS A 359 -10.71 16.28 21.32
C LYS A 359 -10.02 16.87 20.10
N ILE A 360 -9.56 18.12 20.22
CA ILE A 360 -8.66 18.71 19.25
C ILE A 360 -7.26 18.76 19.84
N VAL A 361 -6.31 18.21 19.10
CA VAL A 361 -4.90 18.13 19.49
C VAL A 361 -4.06 18.87 18.46
N ARG A 362 -3.06 19.62 18.90
CA ARG A 362 -2.10 20.30 18.02
C ARG A 362 -0.72 19.71 18.24
N GLY A 363 -0.13 19.19 17.16
CA GLY A 363 1.23 18.63 17.17
C GLY A 363 2.31 19.70 17.01
N LYS A 364 3.54 19.25 16.76
CA LYS A 364 4.70 20.15 16.55
C LYS A 364 4.53 21.12 15.37
N SER A 365 3.72 20.76 14.38
CA SER A 365 3.39 21.60 13.23
C SER A 365 2.29 22.62 13.52
N ASN A 366 1.76 22.67 14.72
CA ASN A 366 0.59 23.46 15.12
C ASN A 366 -0.69 23.20 14.32
N LEU A 367 -0.67 22.26 13.38
CA LEU A 367 -1.85 21.85 12.63
C LEU A 367 -2.81 21.03 13.50
N PRO A 368 -4.13 21.25 13.35
CA PRO A 368 -5.12 20.58 14.17
C PRO A 368 -5.26 19.11 13.79
N THR A 369 -5.52 18.29 14.79
CA THR A 369 -5.94 16.91 14.67
C THR A 369 -7.20 16.73 15.52
N ILE A 370 -8.29 16.28 14.91
CA ILE A 370 -9.49 15.89 15.65
C ILE A 370 -9.37 14.42 16.00
N LEU A 371 -9.51 14.10 17.27
CA LEU A 371 -9.50 12.75 17.81
C LEU A 371 -10.88 12.45 18.40
N ILE A 372 -11.49 11.34 17.97
CA ILE A 372 -12.65 10.76 18.63
C ILE A 372 -12.17 9.65 19.54
N GLU A 373 -12.60 9.68 20.78
CA GLU A 373 -12.39 8.65 21.78
C GLU A 373 -13.70 7.93 22.07
N SER A 374 -13.62 6.64 22.38
CA SER A 374 -14.70 5.84 22.92
C SER A 374 -14.28 5.33 24.30
N ASP A 375 -15.09 5.60 25.33
CA ASP A 375 -14.79 5.22 26.72
C ASP A 375 -13.38 5.68 27.16
N GLY A 376 -12.96 6.87 26.70
CA GLY A 376 -11.63 7.43 26.98
C GLY A 376 -10.47 6.84 26.17
N VAL A 377 -10.73 5.87 25.28
CA VAL A 377 -9.72 5.23 24.44
C VAL A 377 -9.76 5.82 23.02
N PRO A 378 -8.62 6.20 22.41
CA PRO A 378 -8.57 6.69 21.04
C PRO A 378 -9.15 5.69 20.02
N LEU A 379 -10.19 6.12 19.29
CA LEU A 379 -10.90 5.34 18.28
C LEU A 379 -10.42 5.68 16.87
N ILE A 380 -10.56 6.93 16.47
CA ILE A 380 -10.24 7.42 15.13
C ILE A 380 -9.74 8.85 15.19
N GLN A 381 -8.82 9.20 14.31
CA GLN A 381 -8.34 10.58 14.21
C GLN A 381 -8.41 11.10 12.78
N PHE A 382 -8.63 12.40 12.67
CA PHE A 382 -8.61 13.16 11.43
C PHE A 382 -7.45 14.14 11.52
N ARG A 383 -6.41 13.84 10.74
CA ARG A 383 -5.17 14.59 10.75
C ARG A 383 -4.97 15.29 9.43
N VAL A 384 -4.43 16.48 9.48
CA VAL A 384 -4.06 17.22 8.27
C VAL A 384 -2.54 17.35 8.14
N LYS A 385 -2.07 17.32 6.92
CA LYS A 385 -0.70 17.66 6.52
C LYS A 385 -0.76 18.70 5.43
N GLN A 386 0.01 19.74 5.59
CA GLN A 386 0.17 20.77 4.60
C GLN A 386 1.56 20.66 3.99
N GLU A 387 1.61 20.82 2.68
CA GLU A 387 2.83 20.79 1.88
C GLU A 387 2.72 21.92 0.83
N PHE A 388 3.83 22.25 0.20
CA PHE A 388 3.83 23.08 -1.00
C PHE A 388 4.28 22.25 -2.19
N LYS A 389 3.65 22.44 -3.33
CA LYS A 389 4.09 21.87 -4.59
C LYS A 389 5.37 22.57 -5.08
N SER A 390 6.01 22.01 -6.09
CA SER A 390 7.21 22.58 -6.69
C SER A 390 7.02 24.00 -7.28
N ASP A 391 5.79 24.34 -7.64
CA ASP A 391 5.39 25.67 -8.13
C ASP A 391 5.03 26.65 -6.99
N GLY A 392 5.21 26.24 -5.74
CA GLY A 392 4.90 27.04 -4.56
C GLY A 392 3.41 27.10 -4.19
N SER A 393 2.53 26.40 -4.93
CA SER A 393 1.11 26.34 -4.60
C SER A 393 0.88 25.48 -3.36
N PRO A 394 -0.10 25.81 -2.48
CA PRO A 394 -0.40 25.05 -1.30
C PRO A 394 -1.00 23.70 -1.68
N TYR A 395 -0.69 22.66 -0.88
CA TYR A 395 -1.23 21.34 -1.03
C TYR A 395 -1.60 20.76 0.34
N VAL A 396 -2.83 20.36 0.50
CA VAL A 396 -3.37 19.86 1.77
C VAL A 396 -3.73 18.40 1.61
N ARG A 397 -3.36 17.59 2.59
CA ARG A 397 -3.77 16.19 2.71
C ARG A 397 -4.48 15.98 4.04
N ASN A 398 -5.73 15.61 3.95
CA ASN A 398 -6.52 15.21 5.11
C ASN A 398 -6.52 13.69 5.21
N TYR A 399 -6.17 13.15 6.36
CA TYR A 399 -6.07 11.72 6.60
C TYR A 399 -7.16 11.27 7.56
N VAL A 400 -7.79 10.14 7.24
CA VAL A 400 -8.67 9.40 8.12
C VAL A 400 -7.89 8.20 8.64
N GLU A 401 -7.59 8.18 9.95
CA GLU A 401 -6.68 7.21 10.54
C GLU A 401 -7.32 6.47 11.70
N LYS A 402 -7.34 5.13 11.62
CA LYS A 402 -7.75 4.29 12.76
C LYS A 402 -6.79 4.45 13.93
N GLN A 403 -7.31 4.38 15.12
CA GLN A 403 -6.55 4.21 16.34
C GLN A 403 -6.66 2.76 16.83
N LYS A 404 -6.00 2.47 17.95
CA LYS A 404 -5.90 1.10 18.46
C LYS A 404 -7.25 0.43 18.60
N LEU A 405 -8.21 1.10 19.24
CA LEU A 405 -9.53 0.53 19.52
C LEU A 405 -10.28 0.18 18.23
N LEU A 406 -10.36 1.08 17.25
CA LEU A 406 -11.02 0.80 15.98
C LEU A 406 -10.31 -0.35 15.23
N GLY A 407 -8.97 -0.34 15.28
CA GLY A 407 -8.18 -1.43 14.70
C GLY A 407 -8.45 -2.79 15.35
N GLU A 408 -8.75 -2.84 16.64
CA GLU A 408 -9.10 -4.08 17.36
C GLU A 408 -10.54 -4.52 17.07
N LEU A 409 -11.48 -3.57 17.01
CA LEU A 409 -12.88 -3.86 16.72
C LEU A 409 -13.12 -4.42 15.32
N LEU A 410 -12.37 -3.95 14.33
CA LEU A 410 -12.55 -4.33 12.92
C LEU A 410 -11.65 -5.47 12.46
N ALA A 411 -10.57 -5.79 13.19
CA ALA A 411 -9.57 -6.75 12.75
C ALA A 411 -9.90 -8.18 13.13
N GLU A 412 -9.90 -9.06 12.13
CA GLU A 412 -9.73 -10.49 12.34
C GLU A 412 -8.25 -10.86 12.09
N THR A 413 -7.65 -11.58 13.02
CA THR A 413 -6.32 -12.17 12.81
C THR A 413 -6.46 -13.47 12.01
N VAL A 414 -5.74 -13.57 10.91
CA VAL A 414 -5.74 -14.74 10.03
C VAL A 414 -4.46 -15.55 10.22
#